data_d1ca80849f25ce956f242c6c4980c0c1
#
_entry.id   d1ca80849f25ce956f242c6c4980c0c1
#
_cell.length_a   1.000
_cell.length_b   1.000
_cell.length_c   1.000
_cell.angle_alpha   90.00
_cell.angle_beta   90.00
_cell.angle_gamma   90.00
#
_symmetry.space_group_name_H-M   'P 1'
#
loop_
_entity.id
_entity.type
_entity.pdbx_description
1 polymer ?
#
loop_
_entity_poly.entity_id
_entity_poly.type
_entity_poly.pdbx_seq_one_letter_code
_entity_poly.pdbx_strand_id
1 'polypeptide(L)'
;MEKTQICGPERNSYAKTDHDATFMRMKKDYMGNDQLLPAYNIQIGVADEYIAVADVMQYRSDMDCFVPLMEKFHELYGFYPRYPVADAGYGSFNNYLFCQEHGMEKFMKFPMYKKETTDEKYHDDPFRAVNFETDSEGDLI
;
A
#
# COMPACT_ATOMS: atom_id res chain seq x y z
N MET A 1 18.72 -19.31 16.40
CA MET A 1 19.79 -18.44 15.88
C MET A 1 19.67 -18.22 14.36
N GLU A 2 19.60 -19.27 13.54
CA GLU A 2 19.51 -19.16 12.07
C GLU A 2 18.32 -18.31 11.56
N LYS A 3 17.12 -18.55 12.08
CA LYS A 3 15.91 -17.79 11.71
C LYS A 3 16.04 -16.29 11.95
N THR A 4 16.62 -15.87 13.06
CA THR A 4 16.79 -14.46 13.43
C THR A 4 17.84 -13.79 12.54
N GLN A 5 18.87 -14.53 12.11
CA GLN A 5 19.91 -14.03 11.21
C GLN A 5 19.36 -13.82 9.78
N ILE A 6 18.45 -14.68 9.31
CA ILE A 6 17.86 -14.59 7.96
C ILE A 6 16.72 -13.57 7.92
N CYS A 7 15.83 -13.60 8.91
CA CYS A 7 14.64 -12.74 8.90
C CYS A 7 14.93 -11.27 9.27
N GLY A 8 15.99 -11.01 10.04
CA GLY A 8 16.17 -9.69 10.65
C GLY A 8 15.06 -9.34 11.64
N PRO A 9 14.92 -8.06 12.02
CA PRO A 9 13.92 -7.63 13.01
C PRO A 9 12.48 -7.59 12.49
N GLU A 10 12.28 -7.49 11.19
CA GLU A 10 10.97 -7.16 10.59
C GLU A 10 10.21 -8.37 10.03
N ARG A 11 10.87 -9.48 9.76
CA ARG A 11 10.24 -10.66 9.17
C ARG A 11 10.12 -11.82 10.16
N ASN A 12 8.98 -12.49 10.16
CA ASN A 12 8.72 -13.66 11.00
C ASN A 12 8.94 -15.00 10.30
N SER A 13 9.13 -14.99 8.98
CA SER A 13 9.30 -16.19 8.16
C SER A 13 10.14 -15.92 6.92
N TYR A 14 10.74 -16.98 6.39
CA TYR A 14 11.50 -16.96 5.14
C TYR A 14 11.25 -18.24 4.35
N ALA A 15 11.43 -18.16 3.03
CA ALA A 15 11.39 -19.34 2.17
C ALA A 15 12.74 -20.04 2.21
N LYS A 16 12.74 -21.38 2.30
CA LYS A 16 13.99 -22.17 2.38
C LYS A 16 14.83 -22.11 1.11
N THR A 17 14.17 -21.93 -0.03
CA THR A 17 14.82 -21.89 -1.36
C THR A 17 15.28 -20.50 -1.76
N ASP A 18 14.62 -19.48 -1.22
CA ASP A 18 14.94 -18.08 -1.48
C ASP A 18 14.67 -17.28 -0.20
N HIS A 19 15.72 -16.97 0.53
CA HIS A 19 15.62 -16.32 1.83
C HIS A 19 15.14 -14.87 1.75
N ASP A 20 15.28 -14.23 0.58
CA ASP A 20 14.86 -12.84 0.37
C ASP A 20 13.38 -12.75 0.01
N ALA A 21 12.78 -13.80 -0.54
CA ALA A 21 11.36 -13.83 -0.86
C ALA A 21 10.48 -13.77 0.40
N THR A 22 9.40 -12.99 0.31
CA THR A 22 8.41 -12.87 1.38
C THR A 22 7.16 -13.68 1.06
N PHE A 23 6.62 -14.37 2.05
CA PHE A 23 5.35 -15.07 1.90
C PHE A 23 4.21 -14.07 1.78
N MET A 24 3.52 -14.08 0.64
CA MET A 24 2.40 -13.18 0.35
C MET A 24 1.29 -13.89 -0.41
N ARG A 25 0.09 -13.32 -0.36
CA ARG A 25 -1.06 -13.82 -1.10
C ARG A 25 -0.97 -13.34 -2.54
N MET A 26 -1.03 -14.28 -3.48
CA MET A 26 -1.04 -13.95 -4.89
C MET A 26 -2.43 -13.49 -5.34
N LYS A 27 -2.48 -12.54 -6.28
CA LYS A 27 -3.77 -12.07 -6.88
C LYS A 27 -4.56 -13.22 -7.51
N LYS A 28 -3.86 -14.22 -8.06
CA LYS A 28 -4.46 -15.41 -8.63
C LYS A 28 -3.95 -16.63 -7.88
N ASP A 29 -4.85 -17.29 -7.20
CA ASP A 29 -4.56 -18.56 -6.53
C ASP A 29 -4.67 -19.72 -7.53
N TYR A 30 -3.53 -20.12 -8.08
CA TYR A 30 -3.47 -21.22 -9.04
C TYR A 30 -3.73 -22.59 -8.41
N MET A 31 -3.53 -22.72 -7.10
CA MET A 31 -3.72 -23.97 -6.35
C MET A 31 -5.11 -24.09 -5.75
N GLY A 32 -5.88 -23.00 -5.69
CA GLY A 32 -7.21 -22.98 -5.11
C GLY A 32 -7.29 -23.30 -3.62
N ASN A 33 -6.23 -23.02 -2.87
CA ASN A 33 -6.11 -23.39 -1.44
C ASN A 33 -5.76 -22.22 -0.51
N ASP A 34 -5.83 -20.97 -1.02
CA ASP A 34 -5.51 -19.75 -0.28
C ASP A 34 -4.09 -19.71 0.34
N GLN A 35 -3.17 -20.50 -0.18
CA GLN A 35 -1.83 -20.61 0.35
C GLN A 35 -1.00 -19.37 0.06
N LEU A 36 -0.22 -18.93 1.06
CA LEU A 36 0.80 -17.92 0.87
C LEU A 36 1.99 -18.51 0.11
N LEU A 37 2.47 -17.82 -0.90
CA LEU A 37 3.62 -18.22 -1.70
C LEU A 37 4.79 -17.25 -1.50
N PRO A 38 6.05 -17.75 -1.54
CA PRO A 38 7.21 -16.88 -1.59
C PRO A 38 7.18 -16.03 -2.87
N ALA A 39 7.22 -14.71 -2.72
CA ALA A 39 7.13 -13.80 -3.85
C ALA A 39 7.79 -12.45 -3.53
N TYR A 40 7.91 -11.65 -4.55
CA TYR A 40 8.34 -10.24 -4.49
C TYR A 40 7.21 -9.34 -4.97
N ASN A 41 7.14 -8.14 -4.42
CA ASN A 41 6.28 -7.09 -4.91
C ASN A 41 7.09 -6.21 -5.88
N ILE A 42 6.75 -6.28 -7.17
CA ILE A 42 7.43 -5.51 -8.21
C ILE A 42 6.65 -4.23 -8.45
N GLN A 43 7.29 -3.10 -8.22
CA GLN A 43 6.73 -1.77 -8.41
C GLN A 43 7.32 -1.11 -9.65
N ILE A 44 6.47 -0.48 -10.46
CA ILE A 44 6.88 0.19 -11.68
C ILE A 44 6.20 1.56 -11.76
N GLY A 45 6.99 2.61 -11.87
CA GLY A 45 6.53 3.95 -12.21
C GLY A 45 6.72 4.23 -13.70
N VAL A 46 5.66 4.67 -14.37
CA VAL A 46 5.65 4.96 -15.81
C VAL A 46 5.39 6.45 -16.02
N ALA A 47 6.16 7.07 -16.90
CA ALA A 47 5.96 8.44 -17.36
C ALA A 47 6.13 8.50 -18.89
N ASP A 48 5.21 9.16 -19.58
CA ASP A 48 5.24 9.33 -21.04
C ASP A 48 5.50 8.01 -21.81
N GLU A 49 4.84 6.92 -21.40
CA GLU A 49 4.96 5.57 -21.98
C GLU A 49 6.30 4.85 -21.67
N TYR A 50 7.21 5.47 -20.92
CA TYR A 50 8.48 4.87 -20.53
C TYR A 50 8.46 4.45 -19.06
N ILE A 51 9.21 3.38 -18.75
CA ILE A 51 9.48 3.01 -17.37
C ILE A 51 10.48 4.01 -16.79
N ALA A 52 9.99 4.88 -15.92
CA ALA A 52 10.82 5.88 -15.23
C ALA A 52 11.55 5.29 -14.01
N VAL A 53 10.88 4.41 -13.27
CA VAL A 53 11.45 3.74 -12.10
C VAL A 53 10.89 2.35 -11.96
N ALA A 54 11.70 1.40 -11.54
CA ALA A 54 11.26 0.06 -11.18
C ALA A 54 12.00 -0.40 -9.92
N ASP A 55 11.31 -1.11 -9.06
CA ASP A 55 11.89 -1.71 -7.87
C ASP A 55 11.27 -3.06 -7.52
N VAL A 56 12.06 -3.89 -6.85
CA VAL A 56 11.66 -5.22 -6.39
C VAL A 56 11.68 -5.19 -4.87
N MET A 57 10.50 -5.29 -4.27
CA MET A 57 10.31 -5.08 -2.84
C MET A 57 9.82 -6.35 -2.14
N GLN A 58 10.09 -6.43 -0.84
CA GLN A 58 9.66 -7.52 0.02
C GLN A 58 8.36 -7.20 0.78
N TYR A 59 7.79 -6.01 0.59
CA TYR A 59 6.55 -5.59 1.23
C TYR A 59 5.35 -6.31 0.63
N ARG A 60 4.41 -6.72 1.50
CA ARG A 60 3.20 -7.45 1.10
C ARG A 60 2.10 -6.55 0.57
N SER A 61 2.13 -5.27 0.95
CA SER A 61 1.14 -4.26 0.63
C SER A 61 1.72 -3.21 -0.29
N ASP A 62 0.96 -2.78 -1.29
CA ASP A 62 1.33 -1.68 -2.17
C ASP A 62 1.42 -0.34 -1.40
N MET A 63 0.68 -0.20 -0.29
CA MET A 63 0.78 0.97 0.59
C MET A 63 2.21 1.20 1.09
N ASP A 64 2.91 0.12 1.45
CA ASP A 64 4.26 0.19 1.99
C ASP A 64 5.32 0.39 0.90
N CYS A 65 4.93 0.19 -0.36
CA CYS A 65 5.82 0.31 -1.51
C CYS A 65 5.91 1.73 -2.08
N PHE A 66 4.92 2.59 -1.81
CA PHE A 66 4.83 3.90 -2.44
C PHE A 66 6.01 4.81 -2.09
N VAL A 67 6.27 5.02 -0.80
CA VAL A 67 7.36 5.88 -0.33
C VAL A 67 8.72 5.39 -0.83
N PRO A 68 9.11 4.11 -0.64
CA PRO A 68 10.37 3.60 -1.17
C PRO A 68 10.53 3.78 -2.69
N LEU A 69 9.45 3.64 -3.47
CA LEU A 69 9.50 3.85 -4.91
C LEU A 69 9.73 5.33 -5.26
N MET A 70 9.09 6.26 -4.53
CA MET A 70 9.29 7.70 -4.71
C MET A 70 10.69 8.15 -4.31
N GLU A 71 11.22 7.60 -3.22
CA GLU A 71 12.61 7.83 -2.79
C GLU A 71 13.60 7.36 -3.87
N LYS A 72 13.40 6.16 -4.41
CA LYS A 72 14.23 5.64 -5.50
C LYS A 72 14.13 6.51 -6.75
N PHE A 73 12.93 7.01 -7.08
CA PHE A 73 12.75 7.97 -8.17
C PHE A 73 13.58 9.24 -7.92
N HIS A 74 13.51 9.77 -6.69
CA HIS A 74 14.27 10.96 -6.30
C HIS A 74 15.79 10.72 -6.36
N GLU A 75 16.27 9.56 -5.96
CA GLU A 75 17.69 9.18 -6.08
C GLU A 75 18.17 9.18 -7.54
N LEU A 76 17.32 8.72 -8.47
CA LEU A 76 17.66 8.63 -9.88
C LEU A 76 17.64 10.00 -10.59
N TYR A 77 16.71 10.88 -10.23
CA TYR A 77 16.42 12.10 -10.99
C TYR A 77 16.72 13.40 -10.22
N GLY A 78 16.91 13.35 -8.90
CA GLY A 78 17.15 14.52 -8.07
C GLY A 78 15.90 15.37 -7.76
N PHE A 79 14.71 14.89 -8.11
CA PHE A 79 13.44 15.54 -7.81
C PHE A 79 12.32 14.51 -7.63
N TYR A 80 11.22 14.88 -6.97
CA TYR A 80 10.01 14.08 -6.88
C TYR A 80 9.05 14.38 -8.04
N PRO A 81 8.23 13.40 -8.50
CA PRO A 81 7.25 13.63 -9.54
C PRO A 81 6.18 14.61 -9.03
N ARG A 82 5.83 15.61 -9.86
CA ARG A 82 4.81 16.58 -9.48
C ARG A 82 3.43 15.98 -9.31
N TYR A 83 3.07 15.03 -10.15
CA TYR A 83 1.75 14.42 -10.24
C TYR A 83 1.81 12.89 -10.15
N PRO A 84 2.06 12.31 -8.97
CA PRO A 84 2.01 10.85 -8.83
C PRO A 84 0.56 10.37 -8.92
N VAL A 85 0.33 9.44 -9.84
CA VAL A 85 -0.96 8.77 -10.06
C VAL A 85 -0.83 7.33 -9.64
N ALA A 86 -1.69 6.86 -8.73
CA ALA A 86 -1.70 5.49 -8.25
C ALA A 86 -3.12 5.02 -7.94
N ASP A 87 -3.32 3.71 -7.91
CA ASP A 87 -4.62 3.16 -7.55
C ASP A 87 -4.91 3.27 -6.04
N ALA A 88 -6.11 2.87 -5.62
CA ALA A 88 -6.52 2.95 -4.23
C ALA A 88 -5.72 2.02 -3.29
N GLY A 89 -5.00 1.03 -3.84
CA GLY A 89 -4.14 0.13 -3.06
C GLY A 89 -2.96 0.84 -2.41
N TYR A 90 -2.55 1.99 -2.96
CA TYR A 90 -1.49 2.84 -2.39
C TYR A 90 -2.02 3.89 -1.40
N GLY A 91 -3.34 4.07 -1.33
CA GLY A 91 -3.95 5.12 -0.50
C GLY A 91 -3.76 4.85 1.00
N SER A 92 -2.95 5.66 1.66
CA SER A 92 -2.78 5.66 3.11
C SER A 92 -2.50 7.08 3.60
N PHE A 93 -2.77 7.32 4.89
CA PHE A 93 -2.46 8.61 5.50
C PHE A 93 -0.98 8.98 5.36
N ASN A 94 -0.09 8.02 5.59
CA ASN A 94 1.35 8.24 5.50
C ASN A 94 1.79 8.62 4.08
N ASN A 95 1.23 7.95 3.05
CA ASN A 95 1.55 8.27 1.66
C ASN A 95 1.00 9.64 1.25
N TYR A 96 -0.16 10.03 1.77
CA TYR A 96 -0.70 11.38 1.53
C TYR A 96 0.13 12.45 2.20
N LEU A 97 0.57 12.22 3.43
CA LEU A 97 1.43 13.13 4.16
C LEU A 97 2.80 13.29 3.45
N PHE A 98 3.40 12.17 3.05
CA PHE A 98 4.65 12.18 2.28
C PHE A 98 4.54 13.02 1.00
N CYS A 99 3.45 12.84 0.24
CA CYS A 99 3.20 13.67 -0.95
C CYS A 99 3.12 15.16 -0.60
N GLN A 100 2.42 15.50 0.47
CA GLN A 100 2.26 16.89 0.92
C GLN A 100 3.60 17.51 1.35
N GLU A 101 4.41 16.79 2.11
CA GLU A 101 5.72 17.24 2.59
C GLU A 101 6.71 17.49 1.46
N HIS A 102 6.60 16.74 0.36
CA HIS A 102 7.48 16.86 -0.80
C HIS A 102 6.86 17.66 -1.97
N GLY A 103 5.74 18.36 -1.73
CA GLY A 103 5.10 19.24 -2.73
C GLY A 103 4.51 18.48 -3.93
N MET A 104 4.19 17.21 -3.78
CA MET A 104 3.55 16.38 -4.80
C MET A 104 2.03 16.52 -4.75
N GLU A 105 1.42 16.78 -5.88
CA GLU A 105 -0.05 16.80 -6.04
C GLU A 105 -0.53 15.39 -6.43
N LYS A 106 -0.92 14.62 -5.42
CA LYS A 106 -1.26 13.20 -5.56
C LYS A 106 -2.62 12.97 -6.22
N PHE A 107 -2.68 12.00 -7.14
CA PHE A 107 -3.91 11.48 -7.74
C PHE A 107 -4.07 10.01 -7.36
N MET A 108 -4.41 9.76 -6.10
CA MET A 108 -4.73 8.42 -5.60
C MET A 108 -5.93 8.48 -4.64
N LYS A 109 -6.83 7.52 -4.81
CA LYS A 109 -8.03 7.39 -3.99
C LYS A 109 -7.71 6.65 -2.69
N PHE A 110 -8.48 6.91 -1.65
CA PHE A 110 -8.38 6.08 -0.43
C PHE A 110 -9.06 4.71 -0.65
N PRO A 111 -8.66 3.67 0.06
CA PRO A 111 -9.12 2.29 -0.21
C PRO A 111 -10.63 2.08 -0.20
N MET A 112 -11.36 2.84 0.64
CA MET A 112 -12.82 2.73 0.76
C MET A 112 -13.59 3.69 -0.18
N TYR A 113 -12.91 4.46 -1.02
CA TYR A 113 -13.51 5.47 -1.89
C TYR A 113 -14.72 4.98 -2.68
N LYS A 114 -14.58 3.80 -3.31
CA LYS A 114 -15.68 3.23 -4.10
C LYS A 114 -16.89 2.89 -3.23
N LYS A 115 -16.68 2.28 -2.06
CA LYS A 115 -17.78 1.94 -1.15
C LYS A 115 -18.45 3.21 -0.62
N GLU A 116 -17.68 4.21 -0.24
CA GLU A 116 -18.23 5.46 0.28
C GLU A 116 -18.97 6.31 -0.76
N THR A 117 -18.65 6.15 -2.04
CA THR A 117 -19.28 6.95 -3.10
C THR A 117 -20.39 6.25 -3.85
N THR A 118 -20.44 4.92 -3.84
CA THR A 118 -21.37 4.15 -4.70
C THR A 118 -22.18 3.07 -3.98
N ASP A 119 -21.86 2.75 -2.73
CA ASP A 119 -22.56 1.70 -1.96
C ASP A 119 -23.47 2.35 -0.90
N GLU A 120 -24.75 2.54 -1.28
CA GLU A 120 -25.76 3.13 -0.40
C GLU A 120 -25.91 2.34 0.92
N LYS A 121 -25.86 1.00 0.87
CA LYS A 121 -25.96 0.16 2.08
C LYS A 121 -24.80 0.39 3.03
N TYR A 122 -23.60 0.59 2.49
CA TYR A 122 -22.43 0.91 3.28
C TYR A 122 -22.50 2.33 3.86
N HIS A 123 -23.02 3.29 3.08
CA HIS A 123 -23.19 4.68 3.52
C HIS A 123 -24.22 4.80 4.65
N ASP A 124 -25.34 4.10 4.53
CA ASP A 124 -26.48 4.19 5.44
C ASP A 124 -26.40 3.20 6.62
N ASP A 125 -25.28 2.44 6.75
CA ASP A 125 -25.10 1.50 7.85
C ASP A 125 -25.06 2.23 9.20
N PRO A 126 -26.06 2.01 10.09
CA PRO A 126 -26.15 2.71 11.36
C PRO A 126 -25.00 2.39 12.34
N PHE A 127 -24.26 1.32 12.11
CA PHE A 127 -23.10 0.93 12.95
C PHE A 127 -21.78 1.55 12.51
N ARG A 128 -21.79 2.42 11.50
CA ARG A 128 -20.59 3.20 11.15
C ARG A 128 -20.45 4.41 12.07
N ALA A 129 -19.24 4.61 12.61
CA ALA A 129 -18.97 5.74 13.51
C ALA A 129 -19.33 7.11 12.92
N VAL A 130 -19.28 7.27 11.57
CA VAL A 130 -19.68 8.51 10.90
C VAL A 130 -21.19 8.80 10.99
N ASN A 131 -22.01 7.75 11.21
CA ASN A 131 -23.46 7.84 11.33
C ASN A 131 -23.94 7.87 12.79
N PHE A 132 -23.01 7.81 13.76
CA PHE A 132 -23.37 7.93 15.17
C PHE A 132 -23.79 9.37 15.50
N GLU A 133 -24.84 9.50 16.26
CA GLU A 133 -25.23 10.77 16.83
C GLU A 133 -24.33 11.11 18.01
N THR A 134 -24.17 12.41 18.30
CA THR A 134 -23.40 12.88 19.45
C THR A 134 -24.39 13.33 20.51
N ASP A 135 -24.25 12.87 21.70
CA ASP A 135 -25.07 13.34 22.84
C ASP A 135 -24.68 14.76 23.29
N SER A 136 -25.35 15.28 24.30
CA SER A 136 -25.08 16.62 24.83
C SER A 136 -23.73 16.76 25.56
N GLU A 137 -23.08 15.66 25.89
CA GLU A 137 -21.76 15.61 26.54
C GLU A 137 -20.63 15.38 25.51
N GLY A 138 -20.97 15.12 24.25
CA GLY A 138 -20.02 14.89 23.16
C GLY A 138 -19.63 13.43 22.94
N ASP A 139 -20.31 12.51 23.59
CA ASP A 139 -20.13 11.08 23.40
C ASP A 139 -20.90 10.59 22.16
N LEU A 140 -20.34 9.61 21.43
CA LEU A 140 -20.99 8.98 20.29
C LEU A 140 -21.96 7.90 20.76
N ILE A 141 -23.19 7.92 20.23
CA ILE A 141 -24.27 6.96 20.52
C ILE A 141 -24.78 6.30 19.23
#